data_30b01c9afcdd4a3ec10ee3ad157bd598
#
_entry.id   30b01c9afcdd4a3ec10ee3ad157bd598
#
_cell.length_a   1.000
_cell.length_b   1.000
_cell.length_c   1.000
_cell.angle_alpha   90.00
_cell.angle_beta   90.00
_cell.angle_gamma   90.00
#
_symmetry.space_group_name_H-M   'P 1'
#
loop_
_entity.id
_entity.type
_entity.pdbx_description
1 polymer ?
#
loop_
_entity_poly.entity_id
_entity_poly.type
_entity_poly.pdbx_seq_one_letter_code
_entity_poly.pdbx_strand_id
1 'polypeptide(L)'
;MKSNRWKYIALSGAVAVATFLVTMLLMNIGERKQEARQSYLELVRLTEDTIEPGEWGKNFPREYDGYKRTVDIQRTKYGGSEAFSRLDADSHLRRIFAGYPFSIDYREERGHAYSLKDQDETERVKQRPQTGACLHCHASIIPAYRKLGGGDVMKGFALVCPMPFAEARKLVTHPVACLDCHEPKTMAIRVTRPGFLNGIKAYKKSQGIENYDPNTMATRQEMRSFVCGQCHVEYYFAKDTKLVTYPWAKGLKVDDIEAYYDEIKFSDWTHAETGAGVLKAQHPEFEMWNQGIHARSGVACAWAR
;
A
#
# COMPACT_ATOMS: atom_id res chain seq x y z
N MET A 1 75.69 9.79 25.06
CA MET A 1 74.36 9.38 24.72
C MET A 1 73.41 10.58 24.67
N LYS A 2 73.21 11.17 23.49
CA LYS A 2 72.26 12.28 23.33
C LYS A 2 70.84 11.69 23.44
N SER A 3 70.10 12.17 24.42
CA SER A 3 68.74 11.69 24.80
C SER A 3 67.80 11.72 23.63
N ASN A 4 67.15 10.55 23.27
CA ASN A 4 66.13 10.44 22.27
C ASN A 4 64.77 11.04 22.74
N ARG A 5 64.74 11.78 23.84
CA ARG A 5 63.54 12.40 24.45
C ARG A 5 62.74 13.25 23.44
N TRP A 6 63.45 14.06 22.63
CA TRP A 6 62.76 14.86 21.59
C TRP A 6 62.01 14.06 20.54
N LYS A 7 62.50 12.88 20.18
CA LYS A 7 61.81 11.99 19.24
C LYS A 7 60.50 11.45 19.84
N TYR A 8 60.51 11.09 21.12
CA TYR A 8 59.32 10.65 21.82
C TYR A 8 58.30 11.75 22.02
N ILE A 9 58.73 12.98 22.34
CA ILE A 9 57.86 14.16 22.46
C ILE A 9 57.23 14.47 21.09
N ALA A 10 58.01 14.48 20.02
CA ALA A 10 57.51 14.72 18.67
C ALA A 10 56.49 13.61 18.24
N LEU A 11 56.80 12.34 18.51
CA LEU A 11 55.90 11.23 18.23
C LEU A 11 54.60 11.32 19.04
N SER A 12 54.68 11.60 20.34
CA SER A 12 53.50 11.80 21.18
C SER A 12 52.64 12.97 20.72
N GLY A 13 53.25 14.06 20.31
CA GLY A 13 52.56 15.22 19.73
C GLY A 13 51.86 14.86 18.41
N ALA A 14 52.53 14.13 17.54
CA ALA A 14 51.95 13.68 16.26
C ALA A 14 50.76 12.72 16.48
N VAL A 15 50.92 11.80 17.43
CA VAL A 15 49.80 10.87 17.80
C VAL A 15 48.62 11.63 18.39
N ALA A 16 48.87 12.60 19.29
CA ALA A 16 47.81 13.41 19.88
C ALA A 16 47.04 14.22 18.80
N VAL A 17 47.74 14.84 17.87
CA VAL A 17 47.13 15.58 16.74
C VAL A 17 46.35 14.64 15.84
N ALA A 18 46.90 13.48 15.48
CA ALA A 18 46.20 12.50 14.65
C ALA A 18 44.91 12.00 15.34
N THR A 19 45.01 11.66 16.63
CA THR A 19 43.85 11.23 17.43
C THR A 19 42.77 12.32 17.49
N PHE A 20 43.16 13.58 17.70
CA PHE A 20 42.24 14.71 17.72
C PHE A 20 41.53 14.88 16.36
N LEU A 21 42.27 14.83 15.25
CA LEU A 21 41.68 14.96 13.90
C LEU A 21 40.69 13.80 13.58
N VAL A 22 41.05 12.57 13.95
CA VAL A 22 40.20 11.41 13.77
C VAL A 22 38.91 11.53 14.61
N THR A 23 39.04 11.97 15.87
CA THR A 23 37.89 12.17 16.76
C THR A 23 36.95 13.25 16.20
N MET A 24 37.51 14.39 15.75
CA MET A 24 36.72 15.45 15.11
C MET A 24 36.02 14.98 13.85
N LEU A 25 36.67 14.16 13.03
CA LEU A 25 36.05 13.58 11.84
C LEU A 25 34.89 12.63 12.22
N LEU A 26 35.07 11.76 13.21
CA LEU A 26 34.04 10.84 13.67
C LEU A 26 32.85 11.59 14.27
N MET A 27 33.08 12.65 15.05
CA MET A 27 32.00 13.50 15.57
C MET A 27 31.25 14.18 14.44
N ASN A 28 31.92 14.78 13.46
CA ASN A 28 31.30 15.41 12.29
C ASN A 28 30.44 14.40 11.48
N ILE A 29 30.95 13.18 11.27
CA ILE A 29 30.20 12.11 10.60
C ILE A 29 28.95 11.74 11.43
N GLY A 30 29.10 11.68 12.76
CA GLY A 30 27.98 11.41 13.68
C GLY A 30 26.89 12.47 13.60
N GLU A 31 27.28 13.74 13.67
CA GLU A 31 26.38 14.89 13.55
C GLU A 31 25.66 14.89 12.19
N ARG A 32 26.39 14.74 11.08
CA ARG A 32 25.79 14.68 9.74
C ARG A 32 24.83 13.51 9.57
N LYS A 33 25.12 12.35 10.17
CA LYS A 33 24.19 11.21 10.18
C LYS A 33 22.93 11.51 10.99
N GLN A 34 23.06 12.25 12.09
CA GLN A 34 21.92 12.65 12.91
C GLN A 34 21.08 13.71 12.20
N GLU A 35 21.70 14.73 11.58
CA GLU A 35 21.03 15.71 10.72
C GLU A 35 20.30 15.04 9.55
N ALA A 36 20.95 14.07 8.90
CA ALA A 36 20.32 13.33 7.80
C ALA A 36 19.12 12.47 8.24
N ARG A 37 19.04 12.09 9.52
CA ARG A 37 17.86 11.43 10.10
C ARG A 37 16.73 12.38 10.46
N GLN A 38 17.05 13.66 10.68
CA GLN A 38 16.11 14.75 10.96
C GLN A 38 15.99 15.67 9.75
N SER A 39 15.82 15.10 8.58
CA SER A 39 15.97 15.78 7.29
C SER A 39 14.81 16.69 6.90
N TYR A 40 13.83 16.91 7.76
CA TYR A 40 12.73 17.84 7.49
C TYR A 40 12.46 18.77 8.67
N LEU A 41 11.95 19.96 8.36
CA LEU A 41 11.48 20.92 9.34
C LEU A 41 10.03 20.62 9.68
N GLU A 42 9.73 20.29 10.94
CA GLU A 42 8.36 20.09 11.40
C GLU A 42 7.67 21.46 11.54
N LEU A 43 6.91 21.84 10.50
CA LEU A 43 6.11 23.07 10.49
C LEU A 43 4.74 22.87 11.13
N VAL A 44 4.18 21.68 11.00
CA VAL A 44 2.89 21.28 11.57
C VAL A 44 3.01 19.91 12.20
N ARG A 45 2.28 19.71 13.31
CA ARG A 45 2.22 18.40 13.96
C ARG A 45 1.27 17.49 13.21
N LEU A 46 1.79 16.47 12.57
CA LEU A 46 1.02 15.41 11.94
C LEU A 46 0.67 14.33 12.95
N THR A 47 -0.52 13.78 12.83
CA THR A 47 -1.06 12.73 13.70
C THR A 47 -1.66 11.60 12.88
N GLU A 48 -2.05 10.52 13.56
CA GLU A 48 -2.74 9.37 12.96
C GLU A 48 -4.16 9.71 12.43
N ASP A 49 -4.64 10.93 12.64
CA ASP A 49 -5.92 11.42 12.15
C ASP A 49 -5.76 12.55 11.11
N THR A 50 -4.53 12.90 10.76
CA THR A 50 -4.23 13.92 9.75
C THR A 50 -4.33 13.30 8.36
N ILE A 51 -5.52 13.31 7.76
CA ILE A 51 -5.79 12.72 6.45
C ILE A 51 -5.58 13.69 5.29
N GLU A 52 -5.65 15.01 5.53
CA GLU A 52 -5.51 16.03 4.49
C GLU A 52 -4.07 16.07 3.94
N PRO A 53 -3.84 15.75 2.65
CA PRO A 53 -2.49 15.71 2.08
C PRO A 53 -1.77 17.06 2.10
N GLY A 54 -2.52 18.17 2.05
CA GLY A 54 -1.95 19.52 2.12
C GLY A 54 -1.27 19.82 3.46
N GLU A 55 -1.74 19.24 4.56
CA GLU A 55 -1.08 19.37 5.87
C GLU A 55 0.26 18.61 5.87
N TRP A 56 0.31 17.42 5.26
CA TRP A 56 1.54 16.68 5.07
C TRP A 56 2.55 17.45 4.20
N GLY A 57 2.02 18.13 3.18
CA GLY A 57 2.83 18.94 2.26
C GLY A 57 3.59 20.09 2.92
N LYS A 58 3.15 20.57 4.08
CA LYS A 58 3.88 21.60 4.85
C LYS A 58 5.22 21.06 5.37
N ASN A 59 5.24 19.81 5.82
CA ASN A 59 6.46 19.17 6.29
C ASN A 59 7.23 18.45 5.14
N PHE A 60 6.50 17.91 4.15
CA PHE A 60 7.03 17.05 3.08
C PHE A 60 6.59 17.57 1.70
N PRO A 61 7.07 18.73 1.26
CA PRO A 61 6.59 19.40 0.04
C PRO A 61 6.86 18.60 -1.25
N ARG A 62 7.97 17.87 -1.34
CA ARG A 62 8.33 17.08 -2.53
C ARG A 62 7.41 15.88 -2.70
N GLU A 63 7.10 15.19 -1.62
CA GLU A 63 6.20 14.05 -1.57
C GLU A 63 4.77 14.49 -1.90
N TYR A 64 4.37 15.63 -1.37
CA TYR A 64 3.08 16.25 -1.69
C TYR A 64 2.99 16.68 -3.15
N ASP A 65 4.05 17.23 -3.73
CA ASP A 65 4.10 17.55 -5.17
C ASP A 65 3.95 16.27 -6.02
N GLY A 66 4.57 15.16 -5.58
CA GLY A 66 4.36 13.85 -6.21
C GLY A 66 2.91 13.37 -6.11
N TYR A 67 2.29 13.52 -4.95
CA TYR A 67 0.87 13.18 -4.74
C TYR A 67 -0.06 14.02 -5.62
N LYS A 68 0.17 15.33 -5.71
CA LYS A 68 -0.63 16.24 -6.58
C LYS A 68 -0.62 15.80 -8.03
N ARG A 69 0.47 15.21 -8.53
CA ARG A 69 0.52 14.69 -9.90
C ARG A 69 -0.45 13.52 -10.15
N THR A 70 -0.94 12.86 -9.12
CA THR A 70 -1.99 11.85 -9.27
C THR A 70 -3.35 12.44 -9.71
N VAL A 71 -3.49 13.77 -9.69
CA VAL A 71 -4.63 14.52 -10.26
C VAL A 71 -4.52 14.65 -11.78
N ASP A 72 -3.30 14.56 -12.34
CA ASP A 72 -3.07 14.77 -13.76
C ASP A 72 -3.76 13.69 -14.59
N ILE A 73 -4.65 14.11 -15.50
CA ILE A 73 -5.35 13.23 -16.42
C ILE A 73 -4.52 13.17 -17.70
N GLN A 74 -3.68 12.14 -17.81
CA GLN A 74 -2.83 11.92 -18.97
C GLN A 74 -2.92 10.47 -19.44
N ARG A 75 -3.08 10.29 -20.75
CA ARG A 75 -2.95 8.99 -21.38
C ARG A 75 -1.52 8.80 -21.87
N THR A 76 -0.84 7.79 -21.35
CA THR A 76 0.51 7.42 -21.77
C THR A 76 0.46 6.25 -22.77
N LYS A 77 1.61 5.90 -23.36
CA LYS A 77 1.74 4.70 -24.21
C LYS A 77 1.31 3.41 -23.51
N TYR A 78 1.45 3.34 -22.19
CA TYR A 78 1.25 2.12 -21.39
C TYR A 78 0.00 2.18 -20.50
N GLY A 79 -0.87 3.14 -20.68
CA GLY A 79 -2.01 3.44 -19.85
C GLY A 79 -1.97 4.88 -19.37
N GLY A 80 -2.53 5.17 -18.22
CA GLY A 80 -2.53 6.54 -17.67
C GLY A 80 -3.64 6.76 -16.67
N SER A 81 -3.95 8.03 -16.42
CA SER A 81 -4.97 8.44 -15.46
C SER A 81 -6.28 8.87 -16.10
N GLU A 82 -6.55 8.45 -17.33
CA GLU A 82 -7.80 8.76 -18.02
C GLU A 82 -8.86 7.68 -17.74
N ALA A 83 -9.96 8.06 -17.13
CA ALA A 83 -11.06 7.16 -16.80
C ALA A 83 -11.95 6.84 -18.02
N PHE A 84 -11.40 6.20 -19.04
CA PHE A 84 -12.20 5.77 -20.20
C PHE A 84 -12.93 4.46 -19.92
N SER A 85 -14.07 4.25 -20.61
CA SER A 85 -14.84 3.01 -20.52
C SER A 85 -14.12 1.86 -21.22
N ARG A 86 -13.75 0.82 -20.51
CA ARG A 86 -13.21 -0.41 -21.08
C ARG A 86 -14.28 -1.19 -21.85
N LEU A 87 -15.55 -1.06 -21.45
CA LEU A 87 -16.67 -1.71 -22.12
C LEU A 87 -16.96 -1.09 -23.50
N ASP A 88 -16.60 0.19 -23.70
CA ASP A 88 -16.74 0.85 -24.98
C ASP A 88 -15.49 0.60 -25.86
N ALA A 89 -14.33 0.43 -25.24
CA ALA A 89 -13.12 0.03 -25.94
C ALA A 89 -13.16 -1.42 -26.45
N ASP A 90 -13.77 -2.32 -25.67
CA ASP A 90 -14.01 -3.71 -26.03
C ASP A 90 -15.41 -4.17 -25.58
N SER A 91 -16.35 -4.18 -26.51
CA SER A 91 -17.74 -4.55 -26.24
C SER A 91 -17.95 -6.01 -25.83
N HIS A 92 -16.99 -6.92 -26.13
CA HIS A 92 -17.07 -8.33 -25.72
C HIS A 92 -17.03 -8.50 -24.21
N LEU A 93 -16.38 -7.54 -23.50
CA LEU A 93 -16.31 -7.57 -22.05
C LEU A 93 -17.69 -7.54 -21.37
N ARG A 94 -18.70 -6.90 -22.01
CA ARG A 94 -20.09 -6.93 -21.47
C ARG A 94 -20.63 -8.34 -21.40
N ARG A 95 -20.31 -9.17 -22.39
CA ARG A 95 -20.74 -10.58 -22.41
C ARG A 95 -19.88 -11.44 -21.49
N ILE A 96 -18.56 -11.23 -21.48
CA ILE A 96 -17.63 -11.94 -20.58
C ILE A 96 -18.03 -11.75 -19.11
N PHE A 97 -18.47 -10.54 -18.74
CA PHE A 97 -18.96 -10.24 -17.39
C PHE A 97 -20.47 -10.35 -17.21
N ALA A 98 -21.19 -11.06 -18.09
CA ALA A 98 -22.65 -11.17 -17.99
C ALA A 98 -23.08 -11.73 -16.63
N GLY A 99 -23.92 -10.98 -15.90
CA GLY A 99 -24.35 -11.28 -14.54
C GLY A 99 -23.48 -10.65 -13.43
N TYR A 100 -22.32 -10.14 -13.75
CA TYR A 100 -21.41 -9.48 -12.81
C TYR A 100 -21.49 -7.94 -12.94
N PRO A 101 -21.28 -7.16 -11.86
CA PRO A 101 -21.38 -5.70 -11.93
C PRO A 101 -20.46 -5.03 -12.96
N PHE A 102 -19.35 -5.64 -13.33
CA PHE A 102 -18.43 -5.13 -14.35
C PHE A 102 -19.02 -5.13 -15.77
N SER A 103 -20.10 -5.89 -16.04
CA SER A 103 -20.85 -5.77 -17.30
C SER A 103 -21.63 -4.45 -17.43
N ILE A 104 -21.85 -3.75 -16.32
CA ILE A 104 -22.58 -2.48 -16.25
C ILE A 104 -21.64 -1.32 -16.47
N ASP A 105 -20.52 -1.30 -15.75
CA ASP A 105 -19.50 -0.24 -15.79
C ASP A 105 -18.13 -0.82 -15.46
N TYR A 106 -17.20 -0.66 -16.39
CA TYR A 106 -15.80 -1.04 -16.22
C TYR A 106 -14.93 0.05 -16.82
N ARG A 107 -14.28 0.84 -15.97
CA ARG A 107 -13.44 1.97 -16.37
C ARG A 107 -11.99 1.71 -16.08
N GLU A 108 -11.11 2.38 -16.84
CA GLU A 108 -9.70 2.54 -16.45
C GLU A 108 -9.63 3.35 -15.15
N GLU A 109 -8.72 2.97 -14.28
CA GLU A 109 -8.52 3.67 -13.01
C GLU A 109 -7.62 4.90 -13.20
N ARG A 110 -7.89 5.92 -12.40
CA ARG A 110 -7.08 7.13 -12.32
C ARG A 110 -6.13 7.08 -11.12
N GLY A 111 -5.30 8.11 -10.96
CA GLY A 111 -4.39 8.22 -9.82
C GLY A 111 -5.10 8.26 -8.46
N HIS A 112 -4.36 8.09 -7.38
CA HIS A 112 -4.87 7.97 -6.00
C HIS A 112 -5.80 9.10 -5.59
N ALA A 113 -5.59 10.33 -6.07
CA ALA A 113 -6.47 11.47 -5.79
C ALA A 113 -7.92 11.28 -6.29
N TYR A 114 -8.15 10.36 -7.21
CA TYR A 114 -9.48 10.05 -7.75
C TYR A 114 -10.09 8.78 -7.17
N SER A 115 -9.36 7.99 -6.37
CA SER A 115 -9.79 6.66 -5.95
C SER A 115 -11.19 6.64 -5.31
N LEU A 116 -11.51 7.61 -4.47
CA LEU A 116 -12.83 7.72 -3.84
C LEU A 116 -13.88 8.26 -4.82
N LYS A 117 -13.53 9.27 -5.62
CA LYS A 117 -14.43 9.85 -6.62
C LYS A 117 -14.84 8.82 -7.66
N ASP A 118 -13.91 8.03 -8.17
CA ASP A 118 -14.18 6.98 -9.14
C ASP A 118 -15.09 5.88 -8.57
N GLN A 119 -14.90 5.58 -7.27
CA GLN A 119 -15.78 4.66 -6.57
C GLN A 119 -17.20 5.22 -6.35
N ASP A 120 -17.35 6.52 -6.14
CA ASP A 120 -18.66 7.18 -6.04
C ASP A 120 -19.37 7.27 -7.40
N GLU A 121 -18.63 7.49 -8.48
CA GLU A 121 -19.17 7.73 -9.82
C GLU A 121 -19.50 6.46 -10.59
N THR A 122 -18.94 5.31 -10.24
CA THR A 122 -19.20 4.07 -10.97
C THR A 122 -20.66 3.65 -10.89
N GLU A 123 -21.22 3.25 -12.03
CA GLU A 123 -22.60 2.72 -12.11
C GLU A 123 -22.77 1.41 -11.32
N ARG A 124 -21.69 0.68 -11.05
CA ARG A 124 -21.70 -0.52 -10.21
C ARG A 124 -22.25 -0.26 -8.81
N VAL A 125 -21.82 0.85 -8.20
CA VAL A 125 -22.26 1.24 -6.84
C VAL A 125 -23.68 1.75 -6.83
N LYS A 126 -24.12 2.40 -7.92
CA LYS A 126 -25.47 2.98 -8.03
C LYS A 126 -26.53 1.93 -8.35
N GLN A 127 -26.19 0.93 -9.17
CA GLN A 127 -27.16 -0.03 -9.70
C GLN A 127 -27.15 -1.38 -8.97
N ARG A 128 -26.13 -1.67 -8.18
CA ARG A 128 -26.00 -2.93 -7.44
C ARG A 128 -25.63 -2.66 -5.97
N PRO A 129 -26.19 -3.41 -5.03
CA PRO A 129 -25.77 -3.33 -3.64
C PRO A 129 -24.27 -3.63 -3.53
N GLN A 130 -23.53 -2.68 -2.98
CA GLN A 130 -22.10 -2.81 -2.70
C GLN A 130 -21.87 -2.70 -1.19
N THR A 131 -20.70 -3.18 -0.74
CA THR A 131 -20.32 -3.18 0.67
C THR A 131 -19.30 -2.08 0.99
N GLY A 132 -19.16 -1.73 2.25
CA GLY A 132 -18.11 -0.83 2.73
C GLY A 132 -16.69 -1.35 2.51
N ALA A 133 -16.55 -2.64 2.21
CA ALA A 133 -15.27 -3.25 1.86
C ALA A 133 -14.57 -2.57 0.68
N CYS A 134 -15.30 -2.00 -0.28
CA CYS A 134 -14.72 -1.23 -1.39
C CYS A 134 -13.84 -0.08 -0.90
N LEU A 135 -14.23 0.59 0.18
CA LEU A 135 -13.49 1.71 0.74
C LEU A 135 -12.14 1.32 1.37
N HIS A 136 -11.92 0.02 1.58
CA HIS A 136 -10.64 -0.49 2.07
C HIS A 136 -9.47 -0.07 1.18
N CYS A 137 -9.67 -0.06 -0.14
CA CYS A 137 -8.67 0.32 -1.14
C CYS A 137 -8.92 1.71 -1.75
N HIS A 138 -10.16 2.21 -1.74
CA HIS A 138 -10.53 3.43 -2.46
C HIS A 138 -10.59 4.70 -1.59
N ALA A 139 -10.34 4.63 -0.28
CA ALA A 139 -10.41 5.78 0.63
C ALA A 139 -9.30 5.78 1.69
N SER A 140 -9.05 6.96 2.28
CA SER A 140 -8.28 7.08 3.52
C SER A 140 -9.17 6.68 4.71
N ILE A 141 -9.26 5.36 4.98
CA ILE A 141 -10.27 4.77 5.87
C ILE A 141 -9.76 4.41 7.26
N ILE A 142 -8.46 4.41 7.49
CA ILE A 142 -7.87 3.94 8.77
C ILE A 142 -8.35 4.74 9.98
N PRO A 143 -8.50 6.08 9.93
CA PRO A 143 -9.09 6.82 11.04
C PRO A 143 -10.53 6.40 11.36
N ALA A 144 -11.34 6.09 10.33
CA ALA A 144 -12.69 5.59 10.51
C ALA A 144 -12.71 4.20 11.17
N TYR A 145 -11.83 3.29 10.75
CA TYR A 145 -11.66 1.99 11.40
C TYR A 145 -11.27 2.14 12.86
N ARG A 146 -10.28 2.99 13.15
CA ARG A 146 -9.84 3.24 14.54
C ARG A 146 -10.98 3.79 15.39
N LYS A 147 -11.72 4.78 14.88
CA LYS A 147 -12.84 5.40 15.60
C LYS A 147 -13.95 4.41 15.92
N LEU A 148 -14.40 3.65 14.93
CA LEU A 148 -15.48 2.66 15.11
C LEU A 148 -15.07 1.46 15.93
N GLY A 149 -13.81 1.05 15.83
CA GLY A 149 -13.25 -0.05 16.61
C GLY A 149 -12.92 0.32 18.07
N GLY A 150 -13.11 1.58 18.48
CA GLY A 150 -12.72 2.02 19.84
C GLY A 150 -11.20 2.01 20.06
N GLY A 151 -10.42 2.35 19.04
CA GLY A 151 -8.96 2.30 19.02
C GLY A 151 -8.39 1.10 18.26
N ASP A 152 -9.17 0.05 18.07
CA ASP A 152 -8.77 -1.18 17.36
C ASP A 152 -9.17 -1.12 15.88
N VAL A 153 -8.15 -0.99 14.99
CA VAL A 153 -8.33 -0.92 13.54
C VAL A 153 -8.89 -2.22 12.96
N MET A 154 -8.50 -3.39 13.52
CA MET A 154 -9.01 -4.68 13.06
C MET A 154 -10.49 -4.85 13.35
N LYS A 155 -10.92 -4.43 14.54
CA LYS A 155 -12.34 -4.41 14.93
C LYS A 155 -13.14 -3.44 14.05
N GLY A 156 -12.60 -2.24 13.80
CA GLY A 156 -13.24 -1.27 12.90
C GLY A 156 -13.37 -1.79 11.48
N PHE A 157 -12.36 -2.45 10.95
CA PHE A 157 -12.40 -3.12 9.66
C PHE A 157 -13.53 -4.16 9.58
N ALA A 158 -13.64 -5.01 10.61
CA ALA A 158 -14.70 -6.01 10.69
C ALA A 158 -16.12 -5.40 10.76
N LEU A 159 -16.25 -4.21 11.34
CA LEU A 159 -17.53 -3.49 11.41
C LEU A 159 -17.91 -2.80 10.10
N VAL A 160 -16.94 -2.20 9.40
CA VAL A 160 -17.21 -1.40 8.20
C VAL A 160 -17.40 -2.26 6.95
N CYS A 161 -16.64 -3.34 6.79
CA CYS A 161 -16.71 -4.17 5.59
C CYS A 161 -18.13 -4.65 5.25
N PRO A 162 -18.94 -5.17 6.19
CA PRO A 162 -20.31 -5.63 5.90
C PRO A 162 -21.33 -4.49 5.76
N MET A 163 -21.00 -3.26 6.10
CA MET A 163 -21.93 -2.13 5.96
C MET A 163 -22.34 -1.96 4.49
N PRO A 164 -23.57 -1.52 4.19
CA PRO A 164 -23.89 -1.01 2.86
C PRO A 164 -22.94 0.14 2.48
N PHE A 165 -22.49 0.17 1.21
CA PHE A 165 -21.56 1.19 0.73
C PHE A 165 -22.00 2.62 1.09
N ALA A 166 -23.27 2.95 0.87
CA ALA A 166 -23.80 4.29 1.15
C ALA A 166 -23.66 4.73 2.63
N GLU A 167 -23.69 3.78 3.57
CA GLU A 167 -23.48 4.07 5.00
C GLU A 167 -21.99 4.18 5.31
N ALA A 168 -21.19 3.23 4.83
CA ALA A 168 -19.75 3.25 5.01
C ALA A 168 -19.10 4.49 4.39
N ARG A 169 -19.62 4.94 3.24
CA ARG A 169 -19.15 6.14 2.52
C ARG A 169 -19.24 7.44 3.36
N LYS A 170 -20.19 7.53 4.26
CA LYS A 170 -20.33 8.67 5.17
C LYS A 170 -19.19 8.78 6.20
N LEU A 171 -18.44 7.72 6.39
CA LEU A 171 -17.32 7.65 7.35
C LEU A 171 -16.00 8.22 6.82
N VAL A 172 -15.91 8.43 5.51
CA VAL A 172 -14.67 8.85 4.83
C VAL A 172 -14.89 10.13 4.02
N THR A 173 -13.87 10.98 3.97
CA THR A 173 -13.91 12.27 3.27
C THR A 173 -12.85 12.39 2.19
N HIS A 174 -11.80 11.56 2.25
CA HIS A 174 -10.62 11.66 1.39
C HIS A 174 -10.36 10.37 0.63
N PRO A 175 -9.86 10.47 -0.61
CA PRO A 175 -9.28 9.33 -1.32
C PRO A 175 -8.05 8.79 -0.58
N VAL A 176 -7.38 7.80 -1.14
CA VAL A 176 -6.09 7.31 -0.63
C VAL A 176 -5.11 8.48 -0.52
N ALA A 177 -4.49 8.65 0.64
CA ALA A 177 -3.66 9.78 1.00
C ALA A 177 -2.36 9.35 1.70
N CYS A 178 -1.55 10.33 2.12
CA CYS A 178 -0.24 10.07 2.72
C CYS A 178 -0.32 9.11 3.93
N LEU A 179 -1.30 9.30 4.81
CA LEU A 179 -1.50 8.51 6.02
C LEU A 179 -1.65 7.01 5.76
N ASP A 180 -2.18 6.64 4.60
CA ASP A 180 -2.46 5.24 4.25
C ASP A 180 -1.20 4.40 4.04
N CYS A 181 -0.08 5.07 3.74
CA CYS A 181 1.20 4.44 3.43
C CYS A 181 2.37 4.95 4.28
N HIS A 182 2.21 6.08 5.01
CA HIS A 182 3.30 6.74 5.71
C HIS A 182 3.01 6.92 7.21
N GLU A 183 4.06 6.86 7.99
CA GLU A 183 4.04 7.19 9.42
C GLU A 183 4.13 8.73 9.58
N PRO A 184 3.24 9.35 10.39
CA PRO A 184 3.13 10.81 10.43
C PRO A 184 4.39 11.55 10.88
N LYS A 185 5.18 10.97 11.79
CA LYS A 185 6.34 11.66 12.37
C LYS A 185 7.59 11.58 11.50
N THR A 186 7.75 10.50 10.75
CA THR A 186 9.02 10.19 10.09
C THR A 186 8.89 10.08 8.57
N MET A 187 7.68 10.07 8.03
CA MET A 187 7.38 9.75 6.63
C MET A 187 7.81 8.33 6.24
N ALA A 188 8.21 7.49 7.20
CA ALA A 188 8.55 6.11 6.93
C ALA A 188 7.36 5.35 6.32
N ILE A 189 7.62 4.54 5.30
CA ILE A 189 6.58 3.72 4.69
C ILE A 189 6.14 2.60 5.65
N ARG A 190 4.85 2.35 5.68
CA ARG A 190 4.23 1.30 6.51
C ARG A 190 3.01 0.71 5.84
N VAL A 191 2.64 -0.48 6.25
CA VAL A 191 1.37 -1.12 5.91
C VAL A 191 0.32 -0.77 6.96
N THR A 192 -0.84 -0.30 6.51
CA THR A 192 -1.93 0.10 7.40
C THR A 192 -3.19 -0.75 7.21
N ARG A 193 -3.34 -1.46 6.08
CA ARG A 193 -4.58 -2.14 5.68
C ARG A 193 -4.74 -3.51 6.36
N PRO A 194 -5.81 -3.73 7.17
CA PRO A 194 -6.07 -5.01 7.82
C PRO A 194 -6.15 -6.21 6.87
N GLY A 195 -6.74 -6.04 5.69
CA GLY A 195 -6.81 -7.11 4.68
C GLY A 195 -5.41 -7.61 4.31
N PHE A 196 -4.47 -6.69 4.04
CA PHE A 196 -3.08 -7.04 3.75
C PHE A 196 -2.38 -7.68 4.96
N LEU A 197 -2.57 -7.11 6.15
CA LEU A 197 -1.96 -7.67 7.38
C LEU A 197 -2.36 -9.14 7.60
N ASN A 198 -3.62 -9.46 7.35
CA ASN A 198 -4.13 -10.84 7.43
C ASN A 198 -3.57 -11.71 6.30
N GLY A 199 -3.59 -11.22 5.06
CA GLY A 199 -3.10 -11.95 3.90
C GLY A 199 -1.61 -12.27 3.98
N ILE A 200 -0.76 -11.28 4.31
CA ILE A 200 0.68 -11.50 4.43
C ILE A 200 1.04 -12.43 5.58
N LYS A 201 0.29 -12.39 6.69
CA LYS A 201 0.44 -13.36 7.78
C LYS A 201 0.14 -14.79 7.30
N ALA A 202 -0.96 -14.98 6.58
CA ALA A 202 -1.33 -16.29 6.02
C ALA A 202 -0.24 -16.81 5.06
N TYR A 203 0.24 -15.95 4.16
CA TYR A 203 1.32 -16.28 3.24
C TYR A 203 2.62 -16.65 3.95
N LYS A 204 3.08 -15.85 4.91
CA LYS A 204 4.31 -16.13 5.66
C LYS A 204 4.16 -17.38 6.52
N LYS A 205 2.98 -17.64 7.05
CA LYS A 205 2.69 -18.90 7.76
C LYS A 205 2.80 -20.12 6.86
N SER A 206 2.35 -20.06 5.62
CA SER A 206 2.55 -21.16 4.64
C SER A 206 4.04 -21.43 4.33
N GLN A 207 4.90 -20.44 4.61
CA GLN A 207 6.35 -20.55 4.52
C GLN A 207 7.03 -20.96 5.84
N GLY A 208 6.26 -21.30 6.89
CA GLY A 208 6.76 -21.67 8.21
C GLY A 208 7.13 -20.48 9.11
N ILE A 209 6.75 -19.24 8.75
CA ILE A 209 7.04 -18.04 9.54
C ILE A 209 5.77 -17.64 10.28
N GLU A 210 5.75 -17.93 11.58
CA GLU A 210 4.62 -17.58 12.46
C GLU A 210 4.68 -16.12 12.95
N ASN A 211 3.52 -15.54 13.24
CA ASN A 211 3.36 -14.20 13.85
C ASN A 211 4.06 -13.07 13.08
N TYR A 212 4.11 -13.17 11.75
CA TYR A 212 4.74 -12.16 10.91
C TYR A 212 4.02 -10.81 11.01
N ASP A 213 4.79 -9.76 11.31
CA ASP A 213 4.35 -8.36 11.25
C ASP A 213 5.19 -7.61 10.19
N PRO A 214 4.60 -7.18 9.07
CA PRO A 214 5.35 -6.52 8.01
C PRO A 214 5.98 -5.19 8.46
N ASN A 215 5.38 -4.48 9.41
CA ASN A 215 5.90 -3.19 9.86
C ASN A 215 7.19 -3.29 10.69
N THR A 216 7.47 -4.46 11.24
CA THR A 216 8.68 -4.70 12.05
C THR A 216 9.64 -5.72 11.45
N MET A 217 9.14 -6.63 10.61
CA MET A 217 9.91 -7.79 10.12
C MET A 217 10.24 -7.71 8.63
N ALA A 218 9.54 -6.87 7.85
CA ALA A 218 9.80 -6.76 6.42
C ALA A 218 11.17 -6.14 6.13
N THR A 219 11.85 -6.68 5.14
CA THR A 219 13.02 -6.02 4.56
C THR A 219 12.62 -4.71 3.89
N ARG A 220 13.60 -3.85 3.63
CA ARG A 220 13.37 -2.59 2.90
C ARG A 220 12.70 -2.82 1.53
N GLN A 221 13.11 -3.86 0.81
CA GLN A 221 12.53 -4.20 -0.49
C GLN A 221 11.08 -4.66 -0.34
N GLU A 222 10.81 -5.58 0.60
CA GLU A 222 9.46 -6.05 0.88
C GLU A 222 8.53 -4.90 1.26
N MET A 223 8.92 -4.05 2.20
CA MET A 223 8.09 -2.92 2.62
C MET A 223 7.75 -1.98 1.46
N ARG A 224 8.70 -1.69 0.56
CA ARG A 224 8.49 -0.85 -0.64
C ARG A 224 7.61 -1.52 -1.70
N SER A 225 7.32 -2.80 -1.56
CA SER A 225 6.36 -3.52 -2.39
C SER A 225 5.03 -3.71 -1.65
N PHE A 226 5.09 -4.02 -0.36
CA PHE A 226 3.92 -4.24 0.48
C PHE A 226 2.99 -3.02 0.56
N VAL A 227 3.55 -1.80 0.56
CA VAL A 227 2.73 -0.57 0.56
C VAL A 227 1.87 -0.43 -0.70
N CYS A 228 2.29 -0.97 -1.83
CA CYS A 228 1.47 -1.05 -3.04
C CYS A 228 0.53 -2.26 -2.97
N GLY A 229 1.07 -3.41 -2.57
CA GLY A 229 0.35 -4.67 -2.42
C GLY A 229 -0.77 -4.64 -1.39
N GLN A 230 -0.87 -3.61 -0.53
CA GLN A 230 -2.01 -3.52 0.39
C GLN A 230 -3.34 -3.19 -0.30
N CYS A 231 -3.33 -2.81 -1.59
CA CYS A 231 -4.51 -2.56 -2.41
C CYS A 231 -4.39 -3.16 -3.82
N HIS A 232 -3.18 -3.22 -4.40
CA HIS A 232 -2.92 -3.78 -5.72
C HIS A 232 -2.63 -5.28 -5.64
N VAL A 233 -3.69 -6.05 -5.40
CA VAL A 233 -3.63 -7.49 -5.11
C VAL A 233 -4.85 -8.22 -5.64
N GLU A 234 -4.74 -9.53 -5.78
CA GLU A 234 -5.88 -10.41 -5.89
C GLU A 234 -6.62 -10.47 -4.54
N TYR A 235 -7.92 -10.27 -4.57
CA TYR A 235 -8.76 -10.28 -3.37
C TYR A 235 -10.17 -10.78 -3.66
N TYR A 236 -10.86 -11.16 -2.60
CA TYR A 236 -12.29 -11.41 -2.63
C TYR A 236 -12.96 -10.89 -1.36
N PHE A 237 -14.28 -10.77 -1.39
CA PHE A 237 -15.07 -10.48 -0.18
C PHE A 237 -15.55 -11.79 0.42
N ALA A 238 -15.13 -12.10 1.63
CA ALA A 238 -15.57 -13.29 2.33
C ALA A 238 -17.10 -13.34 2.41
N LYS A 239 -17.70 -14.48 2.08
CA LYS A 239 -19.15 -14.60 1.84
C LYS A 239 -20.01 -14.11 3.00
N ASP A 240 -19.64 -14.47 4.22
CA ASP A 240 -20.44 -14.17 5.41
C ASP A 240 -20.09 -12.81 6.04
N THR A 241 -18.82 -12.49 6.14
CA THR A 241 -18.31 -11.29 6.83
C THR A 241 -18.10 -10.09 5.92
N LYS A 242 -18.08 -10.28 4.60
CA LYS A 242 -17.70 -9.27 3.58
C LYS A 242 -16.31 -8.67 3.77
N LEU A 243 -15.46 -9.29 4.59
CA LEU A 243 -14.09 -8.84 4.77
C LEU A 243 -13.29 -8.96 3.46
N VAL A 244 -12.54 -7.92 3.15
CA VAL A 244 -11.50 -7.98 2.10
C VAL A 244 -10.50 -9.04 2.51
N THR A 245 -10.37 -10.09 1.73
CA THR A 245 -9.55 -11.26 2.04
C THR A 245 -8.64 -11.56 0.85
N TYR A 246 -7.38 -11.87 1.12
CA TYR A 246 -6.40 -12.22 0.10
C TYR A 246 -6.19 -13.73 0.10
N PRO A 247 -6.27 -14.39 -1.07
CA PRO A 247 -6.25 -15.86 -1.19
C PRO A 247 -4.83 -16.45 -1.08
N TRP A 248 -4.04 -16.00 -0.11
CA TRP A 248 -2.60 -16.27 -0.03
C TRP A 248 -2.19 -17.41 0.91
N ALA A 249 -3.14 -18.13 1.49
CA ALA A 249 -2.83 -19.17 2.46
C ALA A 249 -2.03 -20.36 1.88
N LYS A 250 -2.03 -20.54 0.55
CA LYS A 250 -1.25 -21.58 -0.13
C LYS A 250 -0.02 -21.03 -0.87
N GLY A 251 -0.02 -19.74 -1.21
CA GLY A 251 1.07 -19.09 -1.95
C GLY A 251 0.56 -17.90 -2.76
N LEU A 252 1.45 -17.35 -3.61
CA LEU A 252 1.17 -16.17 -4.45
C LEU A 252 1.09 -16.51 -5.95
N LYS A 253 1.33 -17.76 -6.35
CA LYS A 253 1.22 -18.15 -7.75
C LYS A 253 -0.25 -18.35 -8.12
N VAL A 254 -0.56 -18.20 -9.40
CA VAL A 254 -1.91 -18.40 -9.90
C VAL A 254 -2.47 -19.77 -9.52
N ASP A 255 -1.65 -20.84 -9.63
CA ASP A 255 -2.06 -22.19 -9.27
C ASP A 255 -2.36 -22.33 -7.76
N ASP A 256 -1.60 -21.64 -6.89
CA ASP A 256 -1.81 -21.64 -5.45
C ASP A 256 -3.13 -20.91 -5.09
N ILE A 257 -3.41 -19.81 -5.79
CA ILE A 257 -4.63 -19.00 -5.61
C ILE A 257 -5.86 -19.77 -6.13
N GLU A 258 -5.75 -20.41 -7.28
CA GLU A 258 -6.81 -21.26 -7.83
C GLU A 258 -7.12 -22.43 -6.88
N ALA A 259 -6.07 -23.15 -6.42
CA ALA A 259 -6.24 -24.22 -5.44
C ALA A 259 -6.84 -23.75 -4.09
N TYR A 260 -6.61 -22.49 -3.72
CA TYR A 260 -7.26 -21.88 -2.56
C TYR A 260 -8.75 -21.66 -2.81
N TYR A 261 -9.13 -21.07 -3.95
CA TYR A 261 -10.53 -20.83 -4.31
C TYR A 261 -11.32 -22.13 -4.49
N ASP A 262 -10.71 -23.16 -5.08
CA ASP A 262 -11.30 -24.49 -5.22
C ASP A 262 -11.63 -25.13 -3.86
N GLU A 263 -10.69 -25.03 -2.89
CA GLU A 263 -10.88 -25.57 -1.55
C GLU A 263 -12.07 -24.94 -0.84
N ILE A 264 -12.21 -23.59 -0.93
CA ILE A 264 -13.33 -22.87 -0.30
C ILE A 264 -14.56 -22.80 -1.19
N LYS A 265 -14.53 -23.41 -2.38
CA LYS A 265 -15.63 -23.40 -3.37
C LYS A 265 -16.13 -22.00 -3.68
N PHE A 266 -15.19 -21.07 -3.88
CA PHE A 266 -15.49 -19.68 -4.17
C PHE A 266 -15.60 -19.43 -5.68
N SER A 267 -16.54 -18.60 -6.06
CA SER A 267 -16.61 -17.93 -7.36
C SER A 267 -17.16 -16.53 -7.17
N ASP A 268 -16.70 -15.57 -7.98
CA ASP A 268 -17.16 -14.18 -7.91
C ASP A 268 -18.63 -14.05 -8.33
N TRP A 269 -19.03 -14.78 -9.35
CA TRP A 269 -20.43 -14.80 -9.81
C TRP A 269 -20.77 -16.07 -10.60
N THR A 270 -22.07 -16.25 -10.83
CA THR A 270 -22.57 -17.22 -11.82
C THR A 270 -22.82 -16.48 -13.12
N HIS A 271 -22.19 -16.92 -14.21
CA HIS A 271 -22.33 -16.31 -15.52
C HIS A 271 -23.76 -16.42 -16.04
N ALA A 272 -24.36 -15.28 -16.42
CA ALA A 272 -25.80 -15.21 -16.72
C ALA A 272 -26.24 -16.05 -17.94
N GLU A 273 -25.36 -16.29 -18.93
CA GLU A 273 -25.70 -17.05 -20.12
C GLU A 273 -25.35 -18.53 -20.01
N THR A 274 -24.29 -18.88 -19.28
CA THR A 274 -23.78 -20.27 -19.26
C THR A 274 -24.09 -21.02 -17.97
N GLY A 275 -24.42 -20.30 -16.89
CA GLY A 275 -24.61 -20.90 -15.56
C GLY A 275 -23.30 -21.33 -14.88
N ALA A 276 -22.15 -21.09 -15.49
CA ALA A 276 -20.85 -21.44 -14.91
C ALA A 276 -20.48 -20.50 -13.74
N GLY A 277 -19.86 -21.06 -12.69
CA GLY A 277 -19.15 -20.28 -11.67
C GLY A 277 -17.88 -19.68 -12.29
N VAL A 278 -17.66 -18.38 -12.10
CA VAL A 278 -16.55 -17.66 -12.71
C VAL A 278 -15.76 -16.90 -11.66
N LEU A 279 -14.43 -16.89 -11.80
CA LEU A 279 -13.50 -16.05 -11.05
C LEU A 279 -13.07 -14.87 -11.92
N LYS A 280 -12.92 -13.72 -11.32
CA LYS A 280 -12.28 -12.55 -11.92
C LYS A 280 -10.95 -12.31 -11.21
N ALA A 281 -9.85 -12.31 -11.94
CA ALA A 281 -8.62 -11.72 -11.43
C ALA A 281 -8.89 -10.22 -11.17
N GLN A 282 -8.75 -9.80 -9.91
CA GLN A 282 -9.10 -8.43 -9.51
C GLN A 282 -7.96 -7.46 -9.88
N HIS A 283 -6.94 -7.38 -9.06
CA HIS A 283 -5.77 -6.50 -9.22
C HIS A 283 -4.48 -7.25 -8.85
N PRO A 284 -4.11 -8.35 -9.54
CA PRO A 284 -3.03 -9.25 -9.14
C PRO A 284 -1.63 -8.68 -9.41
N GLU A 285 -1.46 -7.35 -9.37
CA GLU A 285 -0.19 -6.70 -9.71
C GLU A 285 0.92 -7.10 -8.74
N PHE A 286 0.61 -7.22 -7.44
CA PHE A 286 1.60 -7.63 -6.44
C PHE A 286 2.06 -9.09 -6.66
N GLU A 287 1.12 -10.00 -6.92
CA GLU A 287 1.39 -11.41 -7.19
C GLU A 287 2.20 -11.58 -8.47
N MET A 288 1.81 -10.90 -9.54
CA MET A 288 2.51 -10.91 -10.83
C MET A 288 3.92 -10.35 -10.71
N TRP A 289 4.05 -9.18 -10.04
CA TRP A 289 5.36 -8.58 -9.78
C TRP A 289 6.26 -9.50 -8.96
N ASN A 290 5.74 -10.12 -7.90
CA ASN A 290 6.51 -10.99 -7.00
C ASN A 290 7.11 -12.20 -7.70
N GLN A 291 6.51 -12.67 -8.77
CA GLN A 291 7.01 -13.77 -9.61
C GLN A 291 7.98 -13.30 -10.71
N GLY A 292 8.04 -12.00 -10.95
CA GLY A 292 8.82 -11.38 -12.02
C GLY A 292 10.31 -11.29 -11.74
N ILE A 293 11.10 -11.00 -12.80
CA ILE A 293 12.54 -10.78 -12.71
C ILE A 293 12.89 -9.60 -11.81
N HIS A 294 12.05 -8.55 -11.78
CA HIS A 294 12.28 -7.34 -10.99
C HIS A 294 12.32 -7.65 -9.49
N ALA A 295 11.38 -8.43 -8.98
CA ALA A 295 11.36 -8.84 -7.58
C ALA A 295 12.63 -9.62 -7.20
N ARG A 296 13.06 -10.56 -8.07
CA ARG A 296 14.26 -11.36 -7.86
C ARG A 296 15.55 -10.56 -7.95
N SER A 297 15.53 -9.45 -8.70
CA SER A 297 16.67 -8.53 -8.85
C SER A 297 16.71 -7.42 -7.80
N GLY A 298 15.87 -7.47 -6.77
CA GLY A 298 15.84 -6.48 -5.70
C GLY A 298 15.11 -5.17 -6.04
N VAL A 299 14.40 -5.10 -7.17
CA VAL A 299 13.58 -3.94 -7.56
C VAL A 299 12.22 -4.04 -6.88
N ALA A 300 11.83 -3.02 -6.14
CA ALA A 300 10.53 -2.94 -5.48
C ALA A 300 9.49 -2.24 -6.36
N CYS A 301 8.18 -2.45 -6.09
CA CYS A 301 7.10 -1.76 -6.82
C CYS A 301 7.26 -0.24 -6.81
N ALA A 302 7.71 0.34 -5.70
CA ALA A 302 7.96 1.79 -5.57
C ALA A 302 9.14 2.31 -6.44
N TRP A 303 9.88 1.46 -7.15
CA TRP A 303 10.92 1.85 -8.12
C TRP A 303 10.43 1.86 -9.56
N ALA A 304 9.28 1.26 -9.81
CA ALA A 304 8.73 1.09 -11.17
C ALA A 304 7.97 2.32 -11.69
N ARG A 305 8.26 3.51 -11.13
CA ARG A 305 7.67 4.78 -11.56
C ARG A 305 8.60 5.55 -12.48
#